data_f0104e0673f92741a51bca8bfddb2622
#
_entry.id   f0104e0673f92741a51bca8bfddb2622
#
_cell.length_a   1.000
_cell.length_b   1.000
_cell.length_c   1.000
_cell.angle_alpha   90.00
_cell.angle_beta   90.00
_cell.angle_gamma   90.00
#
_symmetry.space_group_name_H-M   'P 1'
#
loop_
_entity.id
_entity.type
_entity.pdbx_description
1 polymer ?
#
loop_
_entity_poly.entity_id
_entity_poly.type
_entity_poly.pdbx_seq_one_letter_code
_entity_poly.pdbx_strand_id
1 'polypeptide(L)'
;KMFADSAGKKGGEFYTPNEVVKLLVALLKPKAGMKVYDPTCGSGGMLIQTRNYLASHGENPSNLMLSGQEMNLSTWAICKLNMFLHGVRGADIRKGDTLGDPQHVENGEIMRFDRVIANPPFSLKNWGRDLAENDGYGRYRFGVPPKDAGDLAFVQHMISSLNNEGVMGVVVPHGVLFRGGAEGEIRKGILESDLLEAVIGLPSGLFYGTGIPAALLI
;
A
#
# COMPACT_ATOMS: atom_id res chain seq x y z
N LYS A 1 -14.33 -11.02 12.23
CA LYS A 1 -14.23 -10.19 13.47
C LYS A 1 -13.37 -10.82 14.55
N MET A 2 -13.51 -12.13 14.86
CA MET A 2 -12.78 -12.79 15.97
C MET A 2 -11.24 -12.83 15.81
N PHE A 3 -10.69 -12.86 14.59
CA PHE A 3 -9.24 -12.91 14.39
C PHE A 3 -8.58 -11.53 14.37
N ALA A 4 -9.31 -10.46 14.04
CA ALA A 4 -8.80 -9.09 14.06
C ALA A 4 -8.57 -8.54 15.48
N ASP A 5 -9.41 -8.93 16.44
CA ASP A 5 -9.34 -8.44 17.83
C ASP A 5 -8.14 -8.99 18.64
N SER A 6 -7.56 -10.13 18.22
CA SER A 6 -6.41 -10.73 18.90
C SER A 6 -5.06 -10.36 18.31
N ALA A 7 -5.00 -9.94 17.04
CA ALA A 7 -3.77 -9.51 16.38
C ALA A 7 -3.41 -8.04 16.64
N GLY A 8 -4.38 -7.19 16.98
CA GLY A 8 -4.26 -5.73 17.00
C GLY A 8 -3.61 -5.08 18.23
N LYS A 9 -2.95 -5.81 19.14
CA LYS A 9 -2.40 -5.23 20.38
C LYS A 9 -0.88 -5.12 20.47
N LYS A 10 -0.12 -5.57 19.46
CA LYS A 10 1.34 -5.43 19.46
C LYS A 10 1.83 -5.00 18.06
N GLY A 11 2.09 -3.71 17.91
CA GLY A 11 2.95 -3.19 16.84
C GLY A 11 2.25 -2.70 15.57
N GLY A 12 1.48 -1.61 15.65
CA GLY A 12 1.24 -0.74 14.47
C GLY A 12 0.40 -1.31 13.30
N GLU A 13 -0.16 -2.50 13.43
CA GLU A 13 -1.05 -3.06 12.43
C GLU A 13 -2.45 -2.45 12.57
N PHE A 14 -2.73 -1.44 11.76
CA PHE A 14 -4.06 -0.82 11.69
C PHE A 14 -4.93 -1.61 10.71
N TYR A 15 -6.00 -2.20 11.22
CA TYR A 15 -7.06 -2.72 10.38
C TYR A 15 -7.70 -1.54 9.62
N THR A 16 -7.62 -1.55 8.31
CA THR A 16 -8.26 -0.52 7.48
C THR A 16 -9.78 -0.70 7.52
N PRO A 17 -10.56 0.32 7.89
CA PRO A 17 -12.01 0.24 7.88
C PRO A 17 -12.53 -0.16 6.50
N ASN A 18 -13.52 -1.04 6.47
CA ASN A 18 -14.06 -1.60 5.23
C ASN A 18 -14.58 -0.52 4.26
N GLU A 19 -15.13 0.57 4.79
CA GLU A 19 -15.63 1.72 4.02
C GLU A 19 -14.49 2.45 3.30
N VAL A 20 -13.34 2.60 3.97
CA VAL A 20 -12.14 3.21 3.38
C VAL A 20 -11.59 2.29 2.27
N VAL A 21 -11.54 0.98 2.51
CA VAL A 21 -11.10 0.01 1.50
C VAL A 21 -12.01 0.05 0.27
N LYS A 22 -13.32 0.05 0.47
CA LYS A 22 -14.30 0.14 -0.63
C LYS A 22 -14.16 1.43 -1.43
N LEU A 23 -14.00 2.57 -0.73
CA LEU A 23 -13.78 3.85 -1.38
C LEU A 23 -12.51 3.83 -2.24
N LEU A 24 -11.40 3.37 -1.66
CA LEU A 24 -10.11 3.35 -2.34
C LEU A 24 -10.16 2.44 -3.58
N VAL A 25 -10.74 1.25 -3.46
CA VAL A 25 -10.92 0.33 -4.60
C VAL A 25 -11.83 0.94 -5.68
N ALA A 26 -12.91 1.62 -5.29
CA ALA A 26 -13.82 2.28 -6.23
C ALA A 26 -13.16 3.44 -6.98
N LEU A 27 -12.24 4.18 -6.34
CA LEU A 27 -11.45 5.23 -6.97
C LEU A 27 -10.45 4.65 -8.00
N LEU A 28 -9.82 3.54 -7.66
CA LEU A 28 -8.82 2.88 -8.52
C LEU A 28 -9.44 2.14 -9.71
N LYS A 29 -10.73 1.80 -9.67
CA LYS A 29 -11.49 1.14 -10.75
C LYS A 29 -10.73 -0.03 -11.39
N PRO A 30 -10.34 -1.06 -10.62
CA PRO A 30 -9.66 -2.22 -11.18
C PRO A 30 -10.55 -2.93 -12.19
N LYS A 31 -9.95 -3.52 -13.24
CA LYS A 31 -10.62 -4.26 -14.32
C LYS A 31 -10.05 -5.65 -14.48
N ALA A 32 -10.79 -6.55 -15.10
CA ALA A 32 -10.31 -7.89 -15.44
C ALA A 32 -9.04 -7.81 -16.30
N GLY A 33 -8.06 -8.65 -16.03
CA GLY A 33 -6.76 -8.67 -16.70
C GLY A 33 -5.68 -7.80 -16.04
N MET A 34 -6.05 -6.92 -15.11
CA MET A 34 -5.08 -6.04 -14.44
C MET A 34 -4.24 -6.78 -13.40
N LYS A 35 -3.01 -6.30 -13.23
CA LYS A 35 -2.11 -6.63 -12.12
C LYS A 35 -2.33 -5.64 -10.98
N VAL A 36 -2.68 -6.13 -9.80
CA VAL A 36 -2.93 -5.32 -8.59
C VAL A 36 -1.95 -5.70 -7.51
N TYR A 37 -1.33 -4.70 -6.88
CA TYR A 37 -0.30 -4.89 -5.86
C TYR A 37 -0.60 -4.14 -4.58
N ASP A 38 -0.42 -4.83 -3.45
CA ASP A 38 -0.43 -4.22 -2.11
C ASP A 38 0.93 -4.48 -1.43
N PRO A 39 1.79 -3.46 -1.32
CA PRO A 39 3.13 -3.59 -0.73
C PRO A 39 3.13 -3.81 0.78
N THR A 40 1.99 -3.66 1.46
CA THR A 40 1.82 -3.81 2.91
C THR A 40 0.52 -4.53 3.22
N CYS A 41 0.32 -5.69 2.57
CA CYS A 41 -0.99 -6.29 2.39
C CYS A 41 -1.68 -6.76 3.69
N GLY A 42 -0.97 -6.81 4.80
CA GLY A 42 -1.55 -7.22 6.07
C GLY A 42 -2.26 -8.57 5.94
N SER A 43 -3.52 -8.63 6.35
CA SER A 43 -4.37 -9.84 6.20
C SER A 43 -4.97 -10.02 4.79
N GLY A 44 -4.63 -9.16 3.82
CA GLY A 44 -5.09 -9.24 2.43
C GLY A 44 -6.44 -8.60 2.14
N GLY A 45 -6.98 -7.83 3.07
CA GLY A 45 -8.33 -7.26 2.96
C GLY A 45 -8.54 -6.39 1.72
N MET A 46 -7.56 -5.56 1.34
CA MET A 46 -7.65 -4.71 0.15
C MET A 46 -7.67 -5.53 -1.15
N LEU A 47 -6.82 -6.55 -1.25
CA LEU A 47 -6.77 -7.44 -2.40
C LEU A 47 -8.07 -8.24 -2.56
N ILE A 48 -8.63 -8.76 -1.45
CA ILE A 48 -9.92 -9.44 -1.45
C ILE A 48 -11.04 -8.49 -1.89
N GLN A 49 -11.05 -7.26 -1.38
CA GLN A 49 -12.06 -6.27 -1.74
C GLN A 49 -11.95 -5.85 -3.21
N THR A 50 -10.74 -5.77 -3.77
CA THR A 50 -10.52 -5.53 -5.21
C THR A 50 -11.18 -6.62 -6.06
N ARG A 51 -11.04 -7.88 -5.66
CA ARG A 51 -11.73 -9.00 -6.31
C ARG A 51 -13.27 -8.90 -6.20
N ASN A 52 -13.77 -8.56 -5.01
CA ASN A 52 -15.21 -8.39 -4.78
C ASN A 52 -15.79 -7.23 -5.59
N TYR A 53 -15.03 -6.17 -5.80
CA TYR A 53 -15.40 -5.04 -6.65
C TYR A 53 -15.66 -5.52 -8.09
N LEU A 54 -14.76 -6.28 -8.71
CA LEU A 54 -14.98 -6.85 -10.04
C LEU A 54 -16.26 -7.70 -10.10
N ALA A 55 -16.43 -8.62 -9.15
CA ALA A 55 -17.59 -9.47 -9.09
C ALA A 55 -18.90 -8.67 -9.02
N SER A 56 -18.92 -7.58 -8.23
CA SER A 56 -20.10 -6.70 -8.11
C SER A 56 -20.41 -5.87 -9.36
N HIS A 57 -19.42 -5.73 -10.26
CA HIS A 57 -19.57 -5.04 -11.55
C HIS A 57 -19.76 -6.01 -12.73
N GLY A 58 -20.02 -7.29 -12.45
CA GLY A 58 -20.29 -8.30 -13.50
C GLY A 58 -19.04 -8.78 -14.25
N GLU A 59 -17.84 -8.44 -13.78
CA GLU A 59 -16.60 -8.92 -14.35
C GLU A 59 -16.13 -10.22 -13.67
N ASN A 60 -15.34 -11.03 -14.39
CA ASN A 60 -14.79 -12.25 -13.82
C ASN A 60 -13.59 -11.93 -12.89
N PRO A 61 -13.74 -12.09 -11.56
CA PRO A 61 -12.70 -11.75 -10.62
C PRO A 61 -11.48 -12.69 -10.67
N SER A 62 -11.59 -13.85 -11.36
CA SER A 62 -10.46 -14.78 -11.53
C SER A 62 -9.44 -14.26 -12.54
N ASN A 63 -9.78 -13.26 -13.33
CA ASN A 63 -8.86 -12.63 -14.29
C ASN A 63 -7.97 -11.55 -13.69
N LEU A 64 -8.07 -11.27 -12.38
CA LEU A 64 -7.13 -10.40 -11.68
C LEU A 64 -5.86 -11.16 -11.30
N MET A 65 -4.72 -10.51 -11.49
CA MET A 65 -3.43 -10.93 -10.95
C MET A 65 -3.15 -10.15 -9.67
N LEU A 66 -3.31 -10.80 -8.51
CA LEU A 66 -3.14 -10.18 -7.21
C LEU A 66 -1.76 -10.48 -6.64
N SER A 67 -1.03 -9.44 -6.27
CA SER A 67 0.27 -9.52 -5.63
C SER A 67 0.26 -8.78 -4.31
N GLY A 68 1.00 -9.27 -3.32
CA GLY A 68 1.10 -8.61 -2.02
C GLY A 68 2.42 -8.92 -1.34
N GLN A 69 2.85 -8.00 -0.48
CA GLN A 69 4.01 -8.21 0.38
C GLN A 69 3.67 -7.89 1.82
N GLU A 70 4.16 -8.74 2.74
CA GLU A 70 3.95 -8.58 4.18
C GLU A 70 5.21 -8.97 4.94
N MET A 71 5.64 -8.10 5.85
CA MET A 71 6.86 -8.29 6.62
C MET A 71 6.68 -9.29 7.77
N ASN A 72 5.53 -9.24 8.45
CA ASN A 72 5.24 -10.08 9.61
C ASN A 72 4.83 -11.48 9.17
N LEU A 73 5.56 -12.50 9.65
CA LEU A 73 5.32 -13.90 9.27
C LEU A 73 3.91 -14.38 9.64
N SER A 74 3.42 -14.02 10.82
CA SER A 74 2.09 -14.44 11.28
C SER A 74 0.98 -13.78 10.44
N THR A 75 1.12 -12.50 10.15
CA THR A 75 0.18 -11.74 9.33
C THR A 75 0.22 -12.21 7.88
N TRP A 76 1.42 -12.51 7.34
CA TRP A 76 1.58 -13.15 6.04
C TRP A 76 0.84 -14.50 5.95
N ALA A 77 0.98 -15.35 6.98
CA ALA A 77 0.28 -16.63 7.02
C ALA A 77 -1.26 -16.45 7.07
N ILE A 78 -1.74 -15.46 7.85
CA ILE A 78 -3.15 -15.08 7.89
C ILE A 78 -3.61 -14.60 6.50
N CYS A 79 -2.83 -13.78 5.82
CA CYS A 79 -3.14 -13.34 4.46
C CYS A 79 -3.32 -14.51 3.50
N LYS A 80 -2.38 -15.46 3.49
CA LYS A 80 -2.45 -16.67 2.65
C LYS A 80 -3.70 -17.48 2.94
N LEU A 81 -4.04 -17.66 4.22
CA LEU A 81 -5.26 -18.36 4.63
C LEU A 81 -6.53 -17.61 4.18
N ASN A 82 -6.57 -16.30 4.36
CA ASN A 82 -7.69 -15.47 3.92
C ASN A 82 -7.89 -15.54 2.39
N MET A 83 -6.79 -15.46 1.60
CA MET A 83 -6.87 -15.65 0.16
C MET A 83 -7.51 -16.99 -0.19
N PHE A 84 -7.07 -18.07 0.46
CA PHE A 84 -7.65 -19.41 0.25
C PHE A 84 -9.14 -19.48 0.63
N LEU A 85 -9.53 -18.99 1.81
CA LEU A 85 -10.91 -19.00 2.30
C LEU A 85 -11.85 -18.16 1.41
N HIS A 86 -11.35 -17.10 0.80
CA HIS A 86 -12.11 -16.28 -0.14
C HIS A 86 -12.05 -16.78 -1.60
N GLY A 87 -11.49 -17.97 -1.82
CA GLY A 87 -11.39 -18.57 -3.15
C GLY A 87 -10.45 -17.82 -4.11
N VAL A 88 -9.53 -17.05 -3.58
CA VAL A 88 -8.49 -16.39 -4.37
C VAL A 88 -7.34 -17.38 -4.58
N ARG A 89 -7.33 -17.98 -5.78
CA ARG A 89 -6.28 -18.92 -6.18
C ARG A 89 -5.23 -18.20 -7.01
N GLY A 90 -3.94 -18.44 -6.70
CA GLY A 90 -2.84 -17.89 -7.49
C GLY A 90 -2.42 -16.46 -7.11
N ALA A 91 -2.90 -15.89 -5.99
CA ALA A 91 -2.33 -14.64 -5.47
C ALA A 91 -0.87 -14.83 -5.07
N ASP A 92 0.01 -13.96 -5.58
CA ASP A 92 1.45 -13.95 -5.28
C ASP A 92 1.72 -13.13 -4.02
N ILE A 93 1.56 -13.76 -2.86
CA ILE A 93 1.80 -13.12 -1.56
C ILE A 93 3.17 -13.52 -1.04
N ARG A 94 4.10 -12.56 -1.01
CA ARG A 94 5.49 -12.76 -0.62
C ARG A 94 5.76 -12.20 0.77
N LYS A 95 6.63 -12.89 1.53
CA LYS A 95 7.07 -12.43 2.84
C LYS A 95 8.36 -11.62 2.67
N GLY A 96 8.40 -10.39 3.20
CA GLY A 96 9.60 -9.55 3.17
C GLY A 96 9.31 -8.11 3.58
N ASP A 97 10.36 -7.38 3.90
CA ASP A 97 10.32 -5.95 4.15
C ASP A 97 10.28 -5.19 2.81
N THR A 98 9.18 -4.54 2.53
CA THR A 98 8.97 -3.82 1.26
C THR A 98 10.00 -2.72 1.00
N LEU A 99 10.44 -2.04 2.03
CA LEU A 99 11.39 -0.93 1.89
C LEU A 99 12.83 -1.43 1.87
N GLY A 100 13.19 -2.38 2.75
CA GLY A 100 14.56 -2.90 2.85
C GLY A 100 14.87 -4.06 1.91
N ASP A 101 13.87 -4.88 1.58
CA ASP A 101 14.03 -6.11 0.78
C ASP A 101 12.77 -6.35 -0.08
N PRO A 102 12.53 -5.52 -1.12
CA PRO A 102 11.37 -5.68 -2.00
C PRO A 102 11.43 -7.02 -2.73
N GLN A 103 10.38 -7.81 -2.57
CA GLN A 103 10.31 -9.16 -3.12
C GLN A 103 9.75 -9.20 -4.55
N HIS A 104 8.89 -8.24 -4.91
CA HIS A 104 8.32 -8.14 -6.26
C HIS A 104 9.30 -7.45 -7.19
N VAL A 105 10.36 -8.20 -7.54
CA VAL A 105 11.44 -7.80 -8.43
C VAL A 105 11.56 -8.80 -9.57
N GLU A 106 11.78 -8.30 -10.77
CA GLU A 106 12.02 -9.10 -11.97
C GLU A 106 13.17 -8.46 -12.78
N ASN A 107 14.15 -9.26 -13.17
CA ASN A 107 15.34 -8.81 -13.91
C ASN A 107 16.13 -7.67 -13.24
N GLY A 108 16.12 -7.61 -11.91
CA GLY A 108 16.80 -6.57 -11.14
C GLY A 108 16.01 -5.25 -11.01
N GLU A 109 14.79 -5.18 -11.49
CA GLU A 109 13.91 -4.01 -11.40
C GLU A 109 12.64 -4.30 -10.59
N ILE A 110 12.05 -3.28 -9.98
CA ILE A 110 10.74 -3.39 -9.33
C ILE A 110 9.68 -3.76 -10.37
N MET A 111 8.89 -4.81 -10.09
CA MET A 111 7.78 -5.23 -10.95
C MET A 111 6.74 -4.11 -11.10
N ARG A 112 6.10 -4.07 -12.27
CA ARG A 112 5.13 -3.02 -12.61
C ARG A 112 3.71 -3.55 -12.59
N PHE A 113 2.80 -2.71 -12.05
CA PHE A 113 1.40 -3.04 -11.81
C PHE A 113 0.48 -1.96 -12.37
N ASP A 114 -0.76 -2.36 -12.71
CA ASP A 114 -1.79 -1.45 -13.21
C ASP A 114 -2.44 -0.68 -12.07
N ARG A 115 -2.54 -1.31 -10.89
CA ARG A 115 -3.09 -0.71 -9.68
C ARG A 115 -2.22 -1.08 -8.49
N VAL A 116 -1.87 -0.06 -7.70
CA VAL A 116 -1.15 -0.24 -6.43
C VAL A 116 -2.00 0.35 -5.31
N ILE A 117 -2.32 -0.44 -4.31
CA ILE A 117 -3.24 -0.05 -3.23
C ILE A 117 -2.61 -0.38 -1.88
N ALA A 118 -2.58 0.56 -0.95
CA ALA A 118 -2.01 0.28 0.37
C ALA A 118 -2.57 1.13 1.50
N ASN A 119 -2.47 0.58 2.71
CA ASN A 119 -2.49 1.32 3.96
C ASN A 119 -1.21 0.99 4.74
N PRO A 120 -0.09 1.66 4.45
CA PRO A 120 1.17 1.41 5.15
C PRO A 120 1.10 1.79 6.64
N PRO A 121 1.99 1.26 7.49
CA PRO A 121 2.09 1.70 8.88
C PRO A 121 2.45 3.19 8.95
N PHE A 122 1.65 3.97 9.71
CA PHE A 122 1.84 5.41 9.82
C PHE A 122 3.09 5.78 10.59
N SER A 123 3.86 6.73 10.07
CA SER A 123 5.04 7.32 10.70
C SER A 123 6.04 6.26 11.20
N LEU A 124 6.26 5.24 10.37
CA LEU A 124 7.17 4.14 10.68
C LEU A 124 8.57 4.68 10.98
N LYS A 125 9.07 4.37 12.18
CA LYS A 125 10.43 4.71 12.61
C LYS A 125 11.40 3.60 12.24
N ASN A 126 12.67 3.97 12.03
CA ASN A 126 13.75 3.03 11.71
C ASN A 126 13.40 2.10 10.52
N TRP A 127 12.77 2.67 9.49
CA TRP A 127 12.26 1.97 8.32
C TRP A 127 13.34 1.52 7.32
N GLY A 128 14.61 1.60 7.68
CA GLY A 128 15.72 1.22 6.80
C GLY A 128 16.26 2.36 5.93
N ARG A 129 16.19 3.61 6.42
CA ARG A 129 16.67 4.80 5.69
C ARG A 129 18.08 4.64 5.14
N ASP A 130 18.99 4.03 5.91
CA ASP A 130 20.39 3.85 5.51
C ASP A 130 20.52 2.92 4.28
N LEU A 131 19.59 1.97 4.11
CA LEU A 131 19.50 1.14 2.90
C LEU A 131 18.93 1.93 1.72
N ALA A 132 17.98 2.84 1.99
CA ALA A 132 17.36 3.66 0.97
C ALA A 132 18.32 4.68 0.33
N GLU A 133 19.34 5.13 1.06
CA GLU A 133 20.39 6.02 0.52
C GLU A 133 21.23 5.32 -0.58
N ASN A 134 21.26 3.99 -0.59
CA ASN A 134 21.94 3.15 -1.58
C ASN A 134 20.96 2.28 -2.37
N ASP A 135 19.74 2.74 -2.58
CA ASP A 135 18.69 1.99 -3.25
C ASP A 135 19.04 1.66 -4.71
N GLY A 136 19.26 0.38 -5.02
CA GLY A 136 19.60 -0.10 -6.36
C GLY A 136 18.43 -0.05 -7.37
N TYR A 137 17.21 0.25 -6.91
CA TYR A 137 16.00 0.26 -7.75
C TYR A 137 15.56 1.67 -8.20
N GLY A 138 16.25 2.73 -7.73
CA GLY A 138 15.92 4.12 -8.06
C GLY A 138 14.58 4.60 -7.53
N ARG A 139 14.07 3.99 -6.46
CA ARG A 139 12.75 4.31 -5.88
C ARG A 139 12.69 5.73 -5.29
N TYR A 140 13.78 6.20 -4.70
CA TYR A 140 13.84 7.45 -3.94
C TYR A 140 14.31 8.64 -4.77
N ARG A 141 13.87 8.74 -6.01
CA ARG A 141 14.29 9.80 -6.94
C ARG A 141 13.91 11.21 -6.51
N PHE A 142 12.92 11.36 -5.63
CA PHE A 142 12.50 12.65 -5.06
C PHE A 142 13.20 12.98 -3.73
N GLY A 143 14.03 12.07 -3.23
CA GLY A 143 14.75 12.20 -1.97
C GLY A 143 14.41 11.10 -0.97
N VAL A 144 15.28 10.91 0.01
CA VAL A 144 15.12 9.92 1.07
C VAL A 144 14.39 10.53 2.27
N PRO A 145 13.23 9.98 2.71
CA PRO A 145 12.48 10.49 3.85
C PRO A 145 13.27 10.44 5.17
N PRO A 146 12.87 11.21 6.21
CA PRO A 146 13.49 11.17 7.52
C PRO A 146 13.42 9.78 8.15
N LYS A 147 14.37 9.47 9.05
CA LYS A 147 14.49 8.17 9.73
C LYS A 147 13.27 7.79 10.57
N ASP A 148 12.54 8.77 11.05
CA ASP A 148 11.38 8.62 11.94
C ASP A 148 10.02 8.80 11.24
N ALA A 149 10.01 8.92 9.90
CA ALA A 149 8.81 9.12 9.10
C ALA A 149 8.93 8.41 7.73
N GLY A 150 8.64 7.10 7.70
CA GLY A 150 8.70 6.26 6.49
C GLY A 150 7.52 6.40 5.53
N ASP A 151 6.54 7.25 5.82
CA ASP A 151 5.31 7.38 5.02
C ASP A 151 5.61 7.60 3.53
N LEU A 152 6.44 8.58 3.21
CA LEU A 152 6.82 8.90 1.82
C LEU A 152 7.81 7.90 1.20
N ALA A 153 8.41 7.00 1.99
CA ALA A 153 9.17 5.88 1.42
C ALA A 153 8.23 4.85 0.77
N PHE A 154 7.11 4.52 1.43
CA PHE A 154 6.08 3.67 0.83
C PHE A 154 5.45 4.32 -0.40
N VAL A 155 5.12 5.62 -0.34
CA VAL A 155 4.59 6.35 -1.49
C VAL A 155 5.53 6.26 -2.70
N GLN A 156 6.82 6.50 -2.52
CA GLN A 156 7.80 6.42 -3.60
C GLN A 156 8.00 4.98 -4.11
N HIS A 157 7.97 3.98 -3.23
CA HIS A 157 7.96 2.57 -3.66
C HIS A 157 6.74 2.25 -4.51
N MET A 158 5.55 2.71 -4.11
CA MET A 158 4.32 2.51 -4.87
C MET A 158 4.37 3.18 -6.24
N ILE A 159 4.83 4.45 -6.32
CA ILE A 159 5.06 5.14 -7.59
C ILE A 159 6.01 4.34 -8.49
N SER A 160 7.10 3.82 -7.92
CA SER A 160 8.07 3.01 -8.65
C SER A 160 7.52 1.65 -9.09
N SER A 161 6.40 1.20 -8.53
CA SER A 161 5.72 -0.04 -8.88
C SER A 161 4.60 0.14 -9.90
N LEU A 162 4.36 1.36 -10.40
CA LEU A 162 3.35 1.62 -11.43
C LEU A 162 3.88 1.37 -12.84
N ASN A 163 3.06 0.79 -13.71
CA ASN A 163 3.29 0.87 -15.15
C ASN A 163 2.88 2.27 -15.68
N ASN A 164 3.05 2.51 -16.98
CA ASN A 164 2.85 3.83 -17.58
C ASN A 164 1.39 4.35 -17.48
N GLU A 165 0.41 3.47 -17.33
CA GLU A 165 -1.02 3.79 -17.17
C GLU A 165 -1.51 3.43 -15.77
N GLY A 166 -0.57 3.11 -14.89
CA GLY A 166 -0.85 2.66 -13.53
C GLY A 166 -1.38 3.77 -12.66
N VAL A 167 -2.31 3.43 -11.78
CA VAL A 167 -2.83 4.34 -10.75
C VAL A 167 -2.64 3.70 -9.39
N MET A 168 -2.20 4.50 -8.43
CA MET A 168 -2.10 4.06 -7.05
C MET A 168 -3.10 4.79 -6.16
N GLY A 169 -3.46 4.13 -5.06
CA GLY A 169 -4.20 4.76 -3.98
C GLY A 169 -3.63 4.34 -2.64
N VAL A 170 -3.27 5.33 -1.83
CA VAL A 170 -2.63 5.08 -0.54
C VAL A 170 -3.27 5.87 0.59
N VAL A 171 -3.40 5.22 1.75
CA VAL A 171 -3.79 5.89 2.99
C VAL A 171 -2.54 6.46 3.65
N VAL A 172 -2.56 7.74 3.96
CA VAL A 172 -1.45 8.43 4.64
C VAL A 172 -1.94 9.24 5.83
N PRO A 173 -1.13 9.44 6.89
CA PRO A 173 -1.46 10.38 7.95
C PRO A 173 -1.40 11.82 7.42
N HIS A 174 -2.26 12.71 7.93
CA HIS A 174 -2.32 14.11 7.49
C HIS A 174 -0.96 14.83 7.53
N GLY A 175 -0.07 14.44 8.45
CA GLY A 175 1.28 15.00 8.54
C GLY A 175 2.06 14.97 7.22
N VAL A 176 1.83 13.94 6.39
CA VAL A 176 2.43 13.82 5.07
C VAL A 176 2.11 15.03 4.18
N LEU A 177 0.96 15.66 4.35
CA LEU A 177 0.50 16.76 3.50
C LEU A 177 1.20 18.11 3.79
N PHE A 178 1.77 18.31 4.99
CA PHE A 178 2.27 19.64 5.40
C PHE A 178 3.61 19.64 6.12
N ARG A 179 4.15 18.48 6.55
CA ARG A 179 5.48 18.46 7.18
C ARG A 179 6.54 18.99 6.24
N GLY A 180 7.45 19.86 6.75
CA GLY A 180 8.52 20.50 6.00
C GLY A 180 9.78 19.63 5.86
N GLY A 181 10.92 20.26 5.56
CA GLY A 181 12.21 19.57 5.39
C GLY A 181 12.19 18.58 4.22
N ALA A 182 12.83 17.42 4.39
CA ALA A 182 12.95 16.41 3.34
C ALA A 182 11.59 15.92 2.81
N GLU A 183 10.56 15.80 3.68
CA GLU A 183 9.22 15.44 3.22
C GLU A 183 8.60 16.54 2.34
N GLY A 184 8.89 17.82 2.62
CA GLY A 184 8.47 18.95 1.79
C GLY A 184 9.07 18.89 0.38
N GLU A 185 10.36 18.61 0.26
CA GLU A 185 11.05 18.48 -1.02
C GLU A 185 10.53 17.28 -1.83
N ILE A 186 10.30 16.14 -1.17
CA ILE A 186 9.73 14.96 -1.83
C ILE A 186 8.33 15.26 -2.37
N ARG A 187 7.45 15.91 -1.58
CA ARG A 187 6.12 16.32 -2.07
C ARG A 187 6.21 17.26 -3.26
N LYS A 188 7.12 18.24 -3.18
CA LYS A 188 7.37 19.16 -4.28
C LYS A 188 7.74 18.41 -5.56
N GLY A 189 8.69 17.47 -5.47
CA GLY A 189 9.11 16.66 -6.61
C GLY A 189 7.97 15.82 -7.22
N ILE A 190 7.11 15.24 -6.37
CA ILE A 190 5.93 14.48 -6.81
C ILE A 190 4.95 15.40 -7.55
N LEU A 191 4.68 16.60 -7.00
CA LEU A 191 3.76 17.57 -7.61
C LEU A 191 4.31 18.14 -8.93
N GLU A 192 5.57 18.52 -8.98
CA GLU A 192 6.22 19.03 -10.19
C GLU A 192 6.34 17.98 -11.31
N SER A 193 6.24 16.69 -10.94
CA SER A 193 6.20 15.57 -11.90
C SER A 193 4.78 15.19 -12.34
N ASP A 194 3.76 15.95 -11.93
CA ASP A 194 2.34 15.73 -12.27
C ASP A 194 1.84 14.32 -11.92
N LEU A 195 2.27 13.80 -10.76
CA LEU A 195 1.96 12.44 -10.32
C LEU A 195 0.81 12.35 -9.31
N LEU A 196 0.27 13.48 -8.85
CA LEU A 196 -0.81 13.52 -7.87
C LEU A 196 -2.12 13.93 -8.54
N GLU A 197 -3.08 13.00 -8.62
CA GLU A 197 -4.40 13.23 -9.19
C GLU A 197 -5.37 13.84 -8.16
N ALA A 198 -5.36 13.33 -6.92
CA ALA A 198 -6.28 13.77 -5.88
C ALA A 198 -5.75 13.58 -4.46
N VAL A 199 -6.21 14.46 -3.56
CA VAL A 199 -6.08 14.32 -2.11
C VAL A 199 -7.47 14.32 -1.49
N ILE A 200 -7.84 13.23 -0.79
CA ILE A 200 -9.15 13.07 -0.18
C ILE A 200 -9.00 12.97 1.34
N GLY A 201 -9.44 13.99 2.07
CA GLY A 201 -9.44 13.99 3.53
C GLY A 201 -10.44 12.98 4.08
N LEU A 202 -10.01 12.18 5.05
CA LEU A 202 -10.86 11.24 5.76
C LEU A 202 -11.28 11.82 7.12
N PRO A 203 -12.52 11.54 7.60
CA PRO A 203 -12.93 11.94 8.95
C PRO A 203 -11.99 11.41 10.03
N SER A 204 -11.81 12.17 11.11
CA SER A 204 -11.04 11.74 12.27
C SER A 204 -11.70 10.54 12.95
N GLY A 205 -10.88 9.69 13.61
CA GLY A 205 -11.39 8.56 14.40
C GLY A 205 -11.86 7.35 13.59
N LEU A 206 -11.63 7.30 12.28
CA LEU A 206 -11.96 6.13 11.44
C LEU A 206 -11.06 4.92 11.72
N PHE A 207 -9.79 5.16 12.02
CA PHE A 207 -8.82 4.09 12.22
C PHE A 207 -8.74 3.67 13.68
N TYR A 208 -8.94 2.38 13.96
CA TYR A 208 -8.84 1.83 15.31
C TYR A 208 -7.43 2.03 15.88
N GLY A 209 -7.36 2.43 17.14
CA GLY A 209 -6.09 2.58 17.86
C GLY A 209 -5.30 3.86 17.58
N THR A 210 -5.79 4.74 16.71
CA THR A 210 -5.19 6.06 16.49
C THR A 210 -6.25 7.15 16.33
N GLY A 211 -6.00 8.31 16.94
CA GLY A 211 -6.77 9.54 16.68
C GLY A 211 -6.21 10.38 15.53
N ILE A 212 -5.17 9.88 14.84
CA ILE A 212 -4.50 10.63 13.77
C ILE A 212 -5.45 10.72 12.56
N PRO A 213 -5.78 11.92 12.09
CA PRO A 213 -6.54 12.07 10.86
C PRO A 213 -5.71 11.60 9.67
N ALA A 214 -6.37 10.99 8.70
CA ALA A 214 -5.73 10.45 7.51
C ALA A 214 -6.32 11.03 6.23
N ALA A 215 -5.60 10.84 5.13
CA ALA A 215 -6.06 11.19 3.78
C ALA A 215 -5.72 10.06 2.80
N LEU A 216 -6.42 10.05 1.66
CA LEU A 216 -6.05 9.25 0.51
C LEU A 216 -5.27 10.12 -0.48
N LEU A 217 -4.20 9.57 -1.02
CA LEU A 217 -3.52 10.10 -2.21
C LEU A 217 -3.82 9.17 -3.38
N ILE A 218 -4.23 9.76 -4.47
CA ILE A 218 -4.44 9.07 -5.74
C ILE A 218 -3.45 9.61 -6.76
#